data_491d64071446340205f3be086938d953
#
_entry.id   491d64071446340205f3be086938d953
#
_cell.length_a   1.000
_cell.length_b   1.000
_cell.length_c   1.000
_cell.angle_alpha   90.00
_cell.angle_beta   90.00
_cell.angle_gamma   90.00
#
_symmetry.space_group_name_H-M   'P 1'
#
loop_
_entity.id
_entity.type
_entity.pdbx_description
1 polymer ?
#
loop_
_entity_poly.entity_id
_entity_poly.type
_entity_poly.pdbx_seq_one_letter_code
_entity_poly.pdbx_strand_id
1 'polypeptide(L)' 'MSATLEGVKEVIVDVLKIDPENVSMETKFIEDLKADSMDQFFLIDGLCEKFDISISDEDARNIQSVGNAVTYVDGQKK' A
#
# COMPACT_ATOMS: atom_id res chain seq x y z
N MET A 1 14.43 -4.29 -9.08
CA MET A 1 13.43 -4.62 -8.06
C MET A 1 13.48 -3.65 -6.92
N SER A 2 12.36 -3.20 -6.50
CA SER A 2 12.27 -2.20 -5.45
C SER A 2 11.99 -2.85 -4.10
N ALA A 3 12.85 -2.57 -3.11
CA ALA A 3 12.58 -3.05 -1.75
C ALA A 3 11.28 -2.43 -1.23
N THR A 4 10.95 -1.25 -1.70
CA THR A 4 9.70 -0.58 -1.33
C THR A 4 8.50 -1.39 -1.82
N LEU A 5 8.54 -1.87 -3.04
CA LEU A 5 7.45 -2.68 -3.58
C LEU A 5 7.25 -3.94 -2.75
N GLU A 6 8.33 -4.61 -2.38
CA GLU A 6 8.22 -5.82 -1.58
C GLU A 6 7.63 -5.52 -0.21
N GLY A 7 8.03 -4.42 0.41
CA GLY A 7 7.47 -4.01 1.69
C GLY A 7 5.99 -3.70 1.59
N VAL A 8 5.59 -3.02 0.53
CA VAL A 8 4.17 -2.72 0.29
C VAL A 8 3.39 -4.01 0.09
N LYS A 9 3.94 -4.96 -0.67
CA LYS A 9 3.29 -6.25 -0.86
C LYS A 9 3.10 -6.99 0.46
N GLU A 10 4.09 -6.97 1.32
CA GLU A 10 3.98 -7.64 2.62
C GLU A 10 2.84 -7.07 3.44
N VAL A 11 2.70 -5.75 3.45
CA VAL A 11 1.61 -5.10 4.17
C VAL A 11 0.26 -5.53 3.59
N ILE A 12 0.14 -5.51 2.27
CA ILE A 12 -1.10 -5.89 1.60
C ILE A 12 -1.47 -7.34 1.90
N VAL A 13 -0.50 -8.24 1.79
CA VAL A 13 -0.73 -9.66 2.06
C VAL A 13 -1.16 -9.85 3.51
N ASP A 14 -0.55 -9.14 4.43
CA ASP A 14 -0.86 -9.28 5.85
C ASP A 14 -2.24 -8.73 6.19
N VAL A 15 -2.59 -7.59 5.63
CA VAL A 15 -3.87 -6.93 5.93
C VAL A 15 -5.04 -7.60 5.23
N LEU A 16 -4.89 -7.89 3.94
CA LEU A 16 -5.97 -8.44 3.13
C LEU A 16 -5.96 -9.96 3.04
N LYS A 17 -4.92 -10.62 3.53
CA LYS A 17 -4.80 -12.08 3.53
C LYS A 17 -4.91 -12.66 2.13
N ILE A 18 -4.19 -12.08 1.19
CA ILE A 18 -4.18 -12.55 -0.20
C ILE A 18 -2.76 -12.97 -0.60
N ASP A 19 -2.66 -13.66 -1.74
CA ASP A 19 -1.37 -14.09 -2.26
C ASP A 19 -0.58 -12.91 -2.82
N PRO A 20 0.74 -12.83 -2.54
CA PRO A 20 1.58 -11.77 -3.10
C PRO A 20 1.66 -11.83 -4.63
N GLU A 21 1.42 -12.99 -5.21
CA GLU A 21 1.43 -13.14 -6.67
C GLU A 21 0.32 -12.34 -7.34
N ASN A 22 -0.75 -12.04 -6.61
CA ASN A 22 -1.86 -11.27 -7.12
C ASN A 22 -1.64 -9.76 -7.00
N VAL A 23 -0.49 -9.36 -6.48
CA VAL A 23 -0.18 -7.95 -6.23
C VAL A 23 0.92 -7.49 -7.17
N SER A 24 0.65 -6.41 -7.90
CA SER A 24 1.65 -5.80 -8.79
C SER A 24 1.52 -4.28 -8.69
N MET A 25 2.41 -3.57 -9.39
CA MET A 25 2.37 -2.11 -9.39
C MET A 25 1.07 -1.57 -9.96
N GLU A 26 0.43 -2.31 -10.84
CA GLU A 26 -0.81 -1.88 -11.49
C GLU A 26 -2.05 -2.27 -10.70
N THR A 27 -1.90 -3.08 -9.67
CA THR A 27 -3.03 -3.55 -8.86
C THR A 27 -3.68 -2.38 -8.13
N LYS A 28 -4.99 -2.26 -8.25
CA LYS A 28 -5.75 -1.23 -7.56
C LYS A 28 -6.42 -1.82 -6.34
N PHE A 29 -6.33 -1.12 -5.22
CA PHE A 29 -6.83 -1.65 -3.95
C PHE A 29 -8.32 -1.92 -3.97
N ILE A 30 -9.09 -0.98 -4.46
CA ILE A 30 -10.55 -1.11 -4.45
C ILE A 30 -11.06 -1.94 -5.61
N GLU A 31 -10.58 -1.67 -6.81
CA GLU A 31 -11.06 -2.33 -8.02
C GLU A 31 -10.58 -3.77 -8.15
N ASP A 32 -9.31 -4.01 -7.91
CA ASP A 32 -8.71 -5.33 -8.10
C ASP A 32 -8.71 -6.19 -6.86
N LEU A 33 -8.48 -5.59 -5.69
CA LEU A 33 -8.39 -6.33 -4.45
C LEU A 33 -9.68 -6.28 -3.64
N LYS A 34 -10.65 -5.53 -4.09
CA LYS A 34 -11.96 -5.41 -3.44
C LYS A 34 -11.85 -4.88 -2.00
N ALA A 35 -10.81 -4.11 -1.73
CA ALA A 35 -10.63 -3.51 -0.41
C ALA A 35 -11.65 -2.38 -0.22
N ASP A 36 -12.30 -2.36 0.93
CA ASP A 36 -13.21 -1.27 1.24
C ASP A 36 -12.45 -0.15 1.95
N SER A 37 -13.17 0.88 2.39
CA SER A 37 -12.53 2.04 3.01
C SER A 37 -11.75 1.66 4.27
N MET A 38 -12.26 0.73 5.05
CA MET A 38 -11.59 0.31 6.28
C MET A 38 -10.33 -0.48 5.97
N ASP A 39 -10.40 -1.35 4.98
CA ASP A 39 -9.22 -2.12 4.56
C ASP A 39 -8.13 -1.18 4.08
N GLN A 40 -8.51 -0.17 3.31
CA GLN A 40 -7.55 0.81 2.82
C GLN A 40 -6.91 1.57 3.98
N PHE A 41 -7.70 1.90 4.98
CA PHE A 41 -7.19 2.57 6.16
C PHE A 41 -6.15 1.71 6.88
N PHE A 42 -6.43 0.43 7.03
CA PHE A 42 -5.48 -0.50 7.64
C PHE A 42 -4.22 -0.64 6.81
N LEU A 43 -4.35 -0.63 5.47
CA LEU A 43 -3.19 -0.68 4.59
C LEU A 43 -2.29 0.54 4.80
N ILE A 44 -2.89 1.70 4.88
CA ILE A 44 -2.14 2.94 5.11
C ILE A 44 -1.43 2.90 6.46
N ASP A 45 -2.14 2.46 7.48
CA ASP A 45 -1.57 2.35 8.82
C ASP A 45 -0.38 1.38 8.83
N GLY A 46 -0.54 0.25 8.16
CA GLY A 46 0.53 -0.73 8.05
C GLY A 46 1.75 -0.19 7.32
N LEU A 47 1.52 0.59 6.27
CA LEU A 47 2.63 1.22 5.54
C LEU A 47 3.37 2.21 6.44
N CYS A 48 2.64 2.99 7.23
CA CYS A 48 3.26 3.94 8.13
C CYS A 48 4.17 3.24 9.15
N GLU A 49 3.71 2.12 9.68
CA GLU A 49 4.50 1.37 10.66
C GLU A 49 5.69 0.68 10.02
N LYS A 50 5.47 0.08 8.86
CA LYS A 50 6.52 -0.70 8.22
C LYS A 50 7.69 0.16 7.75
N PHE A 51 7.40 1.33 7.23
CA PHE A 51 8.41 2.22 6.69
C PHE A 51 8.75 3.39 7.61
N ASP A 52 8.13 3.45 8.77
CA ASP A 52 8.36 4.52 9.74
C ASP A 52 8.13 5.90 9.11
N ILE A 53 6.98 6.05 8.46
CA ILE A 53 6.59 7.29 7.80
C ILE A 53 5.21 7.71 8.27
N SER A 54 4.82 8.93 7.92
CA SER A 54 3.49 9.44 8.21
C SER A 54 2.77 9.73 6.90
N ILE A 55 1.53 9.28 6.80
CA ILE A 55 0.70 9.53 5.63
C ILE A 55 -0.55 10.25 6.10
N SER A 56 -0.76 11.46 5.58
CA SER A 56 -1.95 12.24 5.96
C SER A 56 -3.19 11.63 5.31
N ASP A 57 -4.36 12.00 5.84
CA ASP A 57 -5.63 11.52 5.29
C ASP A 57 -5.78 11.93 3.83
N GLU A 58 -5.33 13.13 3.50
CA GLU A 58 -5.39 13.63 2.14
C GLU A 58 -4.52 12.79 1.20
N ASP A 59 -3.30 12.49 1.63
CA ASP A 59 -2.41 11.67 0.83
C ASP A 59 -2.93 10.24 0.72
N ALA A 60 -3.52 9.73 1.80
CA ALA A 60 -4.08 8.39 1.80
C ALA A 60 -5.18 8.24 0.75
N ARG A 61 -5.96 9.27 0.53
CA ARG A 61 -7.02 9.26 -0.47
C ARG A 61 -6.47 9.18 -1.89
N ASN A 62 -5.25 9.67 -2.09
CA ASN A 62 -4.60 9.64 -3.39
C ASN A 62 -3.90 8.31 -3.65
N ILE A 63 -3.72 7.50 -2.64
CA ILE A 63 -3.08 6.19 -2.80
C ILE A 63 -4.17 5.17 -3.14
N GLN A 64 -4.37 4.96 -4.44
CA GLN A 64 -5.43 4.09 -4.93
C GLN A 64 -4.92 2.80 -5.54
N SER A 65 -3.62 2.69 -5.75
CA SER A 65 -3.03 1.50 -6.33
C SER A 65 -1.71 1.20 -5.64
N VAL A 66 -1.20 -0.01 -5.88
CA VAL A 66 0.08 -0.42 -5.33
C VAL A 66 1.19 0.53 -5.81
N GLY A 67 1.15 0.89 -7.09
CA GLY A 67 2.13 1.82 -7.63
C GLY A 67 2.12 3.18 -6.94
N ASN A 68 0.93 3.69 -6.67
CA ASN A 68 0.80 4.96 -5.95
C ASN A 68 1.42 4.86 -4.56
N ALA A 69 1.18 3.73 -3.88
CA ALA A 69 1.74 3.52 -2.54
C ALA A 69 3.26 3.45 -2.60
N VAL A 70 3.79 2.71 -3.57
CA VAL A 70 5.24 2.59 -3.72
C VAL A 70 5.88 3.94 -4.00
N THR A 71 5.30 4.71 -4.90
CA THR A 71 5.82 6.04 -5.25
C THR A 71 5.80 6.97 -4.03
N TYR A 72 4.72 6.93 -3.27
CA TYR A 72 4.60 7.77 -2.09
C TYR A 72 5.67 7.41 -1.05
N VAL A 73 5.82 6.12 -0.78
CA VAL A 73 6.79 5.66 0.21
C VAL A 73 8.21 6.00 -0.23
N ASP A 74 8.53 5.78 -1.50
CA ASP A 74 9.86 6.11 -2.01
C ASP A 74 10.16 7.60 -1.85
N GLY A 75 9.16 8.43 -2.04
CA GLY A 75 9.32 9.88 -1.85
C GLY A 75 9.58 10.26 -0.40
N GLN A 76 9.02 9.50 0.53
CA GLN A 76 9.21 9.77 1.96
C GLN A 76 10.53 9.24 2.51
N LYS A 77 11.09 8.25 1.85
CA LYS A 77 12.28 7.56 2.35
C LYS A 77 13.61 8.22 1.99
N LYS A 78 13.64 9.34 1.52
CA LYS A 78 14.87 10.01 1.08
C LYS A 78 16.04 9.94 2.05
#